data_831887c59adbbd73c13383e60e3437ed
#
_entry.id   831887c59adbbd73c13383e60e3437ed
#
_cell.length_a   1.000
_cell.length_b   1.000
_cell.length_c   1.000
_cell.angle_alpha   90.00
_cell.angle_beta   90.00
_cell.angle_gamma   90.00
#
_symmetry.space_group_name_H-M   'P 1'
#
loop_
_entity.id
_entity.type
_entity.pdbx_description
1 polymer ?
#
loop_
_entity_poly.entity_id
_entity_poly.type
_entity_poly.pdbx_seq_one_letter_code
_entity_poly.pdbx_strand_id
1 'polypeptide(L)'
;WKDGIGPTEERATIANTHWGGVTENNHFGTHEFFELCRQVGAEAYINGNIGSGTVQEMQEWVEYMTMDGLSPMSKLRRENGQDEPWKVKFFGVGNESWGCGGNMRPEYYADLYRRYQTYVRQYTKEPLYKIACGPNIDDYNWMDVLMKHAAPFMDGISLHHYALASVWEDKRPALGFPEKEWFSLIDSALKM
;
A
#
# COMPACT_ATOMS: atom_id res chain seq x y z
N TRP A 1 -1.81 10.59 -4.24
CA TRP A 1 -0.40 10.82 -3.95
C TRP A 1 0.06 12.21 -4.40
N LYS A 2 -0.55 12.75 -5.44
CA LYS A 2 -0.16 14.07 -5.99
C LYS A 2 -0.41 15.21 -5.01
N ASP A 3 -1.44 15.11 -4.17
CA ASP A 3 -1.72 16.11 -3.13
C ASP A 3 -0.67 16.13 -2.01
N GLY A 4 0.15 15.09 -1.88
CA GLY A 4 1.19 14.93 -0.87
C GLY A 4 2.63 15.15 -1.38
N ILE A 5 2.81 15.88 -2.48
CA ILE A 5 4.14 16.27 -3.02
C ILE A 5 4.23 17.78 -3.23
N GLY A 6 5.43 18.29 -3.48
CA GLY A 6 5.67 19.72 -3.56
C GLY A 6 5.78 20.42 -2.19
N PRO A 7 5.88 21.76 -2.16
CA PRO A 7 5.98 22.53 -0.93
C PRO A 7 4.77 22.30 -0.01
N THR A 8 5.02 22.02 1.26
CA THR A 8 3.95 21.65 2.22
C THR A 8 2.88 22.71 2.39
N GLU A 9 3.27 23.99 2.28
CA GLU A 9 2.37 25.13 2.37
C GLU A 9 1.42 25.29 1.18
N GLU A 10 1.74 24.65 0.06
CA GLU A 10 0.93 24.68 -1.18
C GLU A 10 0.03 23.46 -1.30
N ARG A 11 0.19 22.45 -0.43
CA ARG A 11 -0.59 21.21 -0.49
C ARG A 11 -2.03 21.43 -0.06
N ALA A 12 -2.95 20.84 -0.84
CA ALA A 12 -4.37 20.96 -0.56
C ALA A 12 -4.76 20.27 0.75
N THR A 13 -5.55 20.95 1.57
CA THR A 13 -6.27 20.31 2.68
C THR A 13 -7.54 19.68 2.13
N ILE A 14 -7.74 18.41 2.39
CA ILE A 14 -8.87 17.62 1.89
C ILE A 14 -9.67 16.98 3.03
N ALA A 15 -10.95 16.74 2.79
CA ALA A 15 -11.71 15.79 3.60
C ALA A 15 -11.56 14.40 3.00
N ASN A 16 -11.02 13.44 3.75
CA ASN A 16 -10.93 12.05 3.30
C ASN A 16 -12.31 11.40 3.40
N THR A 17 -13.09 11.52 2.33
CA THR A 17 -14.46 10.99 2.27
C THR A 17 -14.52 9.47 2.16
N HIS A 18 -13.41 8.82 1.82
CA HIS A 18 -13.33 7.36 1.72
C HIS A 18 -12.90 6.69 3.03
N TRP A 19 -12.32 7.47 3.95
CA TRP A 19 -11.82 6.95 5.22
C TRP A 19 -12.12 7.90 6.39
N GLY A 20 -13.26 7.68 7.04
CA GLY A 20 -13.63 8.34 8.27
C GLY A 20 -13.99 9.82 8.18
N GLY A 21 -13.97 10.43 7.01
CA GLY A 21 -14.30 11.85 6.83
C GLY A 21 -13.36 12.83 7.53
N VAL A 22 -12.15 12.37 7.89
CA VAL A 22 -11.16 13.20 8.58
C VAL A 22 -10.58 14.25 7.63
N THR A 23 -10.17 15.38 8.20
CA THR A 23 -9.45 16.41 7.45
C THR A 23 -7.97 16.08 7.43
N GLU A 24 -7.39 16.04 6.24
CA GLU A 24 -5.98 15.79 5.99
C GLU A 24 -5.34 17.00 5.33
N ASN A 25 -4.21 17.46 5.84
CA ASN A 25 -3.45 18.57 5.26
C ASN A 25 -2.41 18.13 4.23
N ASN A 26 -2.24 16.84 4.02
CA ASN A 26 -1.27 16.22 3.11
C ASN A 26 0.20 16.60 3.40
N HIS A 27 0.51 17.08 4.61
CA HIS A 27 1.90 17.45 4.99
C HIS A 27 2.81 16.24 5.17
N PHE A 28 2.25 15.04 5.31
CA PHE A 28 2.99 13.79 5.33
C PHE A 28 2.69 13.00 4.05
N GLY A 29 3.55 13.14 3.05
CA GLY A 29 3.40 12.49 1.75
C GLY A 29 4.60 11.63 1.39
N THR A 30 4.88 11.51 0.09
CA THR A 30 5.93 10.63 -0.43
C THR A 30 7.32 10.96 0.13
N HIS A 31 7.71 12.22 0.13
CA HIS A 31 9.03 12.65 0.61
C HIS A 31 9.22 12.40 2.10
N GLU A 32 8.23 12.79 2.90
CA GLU A 32 8.25 12.62 4.34
C GLU A 32 8.25 11.15 4.76
N PHE A 33 7.53 10.30 4.01
CA PHE A 33 7.53 8.86 4.26
C PHE A 33 8.91 8.22 4.00
N PHE A 34 9.56 8.55 2.90
CA PHE A 34 10.90 8.03 2.62
C PHE A 34 11.94 8.57 3.62
N GLU A 35 11.79 9.82 4.05
CA GLU A 35 12.65 10.36 5.10
C GLU A 35 12.45 9.64 6.44
N LEU A 36 11.20 9.34 6.82
CA LEU A 36 10.90 8.51 7.99
C LEU A 36 11.56 7.13 7.88
N CYS A 37 11.40 6.45 6.73
CA CYS A 37 12.04 5.16 6.49
C CYS A 37 13.56 5.24 6.66
N ARG A 38 14.18 6.29 6.14
CA ARG A 38 15.63 6.53 6.27
C ARG A 38 16.04 6.70 7.75
N GLN A 39 15.28 7.49 8.53
CA GLN A 39 15.58 7.75 9.93
C GLN A 39 15.48 6.50 10.80
N VAL A 40 14.47 5.67 10.57
CA VAL A 40 14.26 4.45 11.36
C VAL A 40 15.01 3.22 10.81
N GLY A 41 15.69 3.36 9.67
CA GLY A 41 16.42 2.26 9.02
C GLY A 41 15.51 1.18 8.43
N ALA A 42 14.29 1.55 8.00
CA ALA A 42 13.33 0.64 7.40
C ALA A 42 13.36 0.68 5.87
N GLU A 43 13.04 -0.44 5.21
CA GLU A 43 12.72 -0.47 3.79
C GLU A 43 11.29 0.02 3.55
N ALA A 44 11.08 0.76 2.47
CA ALA A 44 9.77 1.24 2.09
C ALA A 44 8.92 0.14 1.44
N TYR A 45 7.69 -0.02 1.91
CA TYR A 45 6.64 -0.75 1.23
C TYR A 45 5.55 0.25 0.82
N ILE A 46 5.46 0.51 -0.48
CA ILE A 46 4.49 1.45 -1.07
C ILE A 46 3.31 0.66 -1.62
N ASN A 47 2.11 1.18 -1.42
CA ASN A 47 0.90 0.53 -1.90
C ASN A 47 0.10 1.44 -2.85
N GLY A 48 -0.12 0.98 -4.07
CA GLY A 48 -0.86 1.71 -5.09
C GLY A 48 -2.37 1.51 -4.97
N ASN A 49 -3.12 2.57 -5.23
CA ASN A 49 -4.59 2.55 -5.20
C ASN A 49 -5.16 1.99 -6.52
N ILE A 50 -5.78 0.83 -6.45
CA ILE A 50 -6.48 0.20 -7.60
C ILE A 50 -8.00 0.29 -7.48
N GLY A 51 -8.51 0.76 -6.34
CA GLY A 51 -9.95 0.95 -6.11
C GLY A 51 -10.50 2.17 -6.83
N SER A 52 -9.99 3.34 -6.51
CA SER A 52 -10.42 4.62 -7.10
C SER A 52 -9.37 5.28 -7.98
N GLY A 53 -8.11 4.83 -7.93
CA GLY A 53 -7.03 5.34 -8.76
C GLY A 53 -7.02 4.75 -10.17
N THR A 54 -6.21 5.33 -11.03
CA THR A 54 -6.02 4.88 -12.41
C THR A 54 -4.68 4.17 -12.58
N VAL A 55 -4.56 3.36 -13.63
CA VAL A 55 -3.29 2.74 -14.04
C VAL A 55 -2.21 3.79 -14.27
N GLN A 56 -2.59 4.91 -14.90
CA GLN A 56 -1.66 6.01 -15.18
C GLN A 56 -1.14 6.65 -13.88
N GLU A 57 -2.01 6.92 -12.91
CA GLU A 57 -1.58 7.50 -11.63
C GLU A 57 -0.63 6.59 -10.88
N MET A 58 -0.86 5.27 -10.89
CA MET A 58 0.04 4.31 -10.28
C MET A 58 1.39 4.27 -11.00
N GLN A 59 1.39 4.21 -12.33
CA GLN A 59 2.61 4.22 -13.14
C GLN A 59 3.41 5.51 -12.94
N GLU A 60 2.75 6.65 -12.95
CA GLU A 60 3.38 7.95 -12.72
C GLU A 60 4.01 8.04 -11.31
N TRP A 61 3.36 7.45 -10.29
CA TRP A 61 3.93 7.45 -8.95
C TRP A 61 5.18 6.57 -8.83
N VAL A 62 5.15 5.38 -9.45
CA VAL A 62 6.36 4.52 -9.51
C VAL A 62 7.48 5.22 -10.27
N GLU A 63 7.17 5.87 -11.39
CA GLU A 63 8.12 6.65 -12.17
C GLU A 63 8.68 7.83 -11.37
N TYR A 64 7.81 8.58 -10.67
CA TYR A 64 8.22 9.67 -9.78
C TYR A 64 9.23 9.22 -8.73
N MET A 65 8.95 8.09 -8.08
CA MET A 65 9.80 7.58 -7.01
C MET A 65 11.12 6.99 -7.52
N THR A 66 11.10 6.29 -8.65
CA THR A 66 12.19 5.36 -8.99
C THR A 66 12.92 5.66 -10.30
N MET A 67 12.41 6.56 -11.15
CA MET A 67 13.06 6.86 -12.43
C MET A 67 14.34 7.70 -12.23
N ASP A 68 15.46 7.14 -12.64
CA ASP A 68 16.76 7.84 -12.64
C ASP A 68 16.96 8.69 -13.92
N GLY A 69 16.41 8.24 -15.03
CA GLY A 69 16.53 8.90 -16.33
C GLY A 69 15.72 10.19 -16.47
N LEU A 70 15.61 10.67 -17.71
CA LEU A 70 14.81 11.84 -18.05
C LEU A 70 13.35 11.45 -18.29
N SER A 71 12.47 11.96 -17.48
CA SER A 71 11.02 11.83 -17.66
C SER A 71 10.29 13.00 -17.00
N PRO A 72 9.02 13.24 -17.33
CA PRO A 72 8.22 14.26 -16.63
C PRO A 72 8.18 14.05 -15.13
N MET A 73 8.04 12.81 -14.68
CA MET A 73 7.93 12.48 -13.26
C MET A 73 9.26 12.57 -12.52
N SER A 74 10.37 12.16 -13.14
CA SER A 74 11.70 12.34 -12.55
C SER A 74 12.10 13.82 -12.47
N LYS A 75 11.68 14.62 -13.46
CA LYS A 75 11.86 16.08 -13.43
C LYS A 75 11.06 16.68 -12.26
N LEU A 76 9.80 16.34 -12.14
CA LEU A 76 8.95 16.81 -11.05
C LEU A 76 9.49 16.43 -9.67
N ARG A 77 10.03 15.21 -9.49
CA ARG A 77 10.70 14.82 -8.25
C ARG A 77 11.86 15.76 -7.90
N ARG A 78 12.71 16.07 -8.89
CA ARG A 78 13.86 16.98 -8.70
C ARG A 78 13.41 18.40 -8.38
N GLU A 79 12.39 18.89 -9.07
CA GLU A 79 11.78 20.20 -8.78
C GLU A 79 11.23 20.27 -7.35
N ASN A 80 10.74 19.14 -6.83
CA ASN A 80 10.30 19.00 -5.46
C ASN A 80 11.43 18.72 -4.44
N GLY A 81 12.70 18.88 -4.87
CA GLY A 81 13.86 18.83 -3.96
C GLY A 81 14.48 17.44 -3.74
N GLN A 82 14.11 16.44 -4.54
CA GLN A 82 14.70 15.09 -4.45
C GLN A 82 15.39 14.73 -5.79
N ASP A 83 16.69 14.89 -5.84
CA ASP A 83 17.47 14.64 -7.07
C ASP A 83 17.54 13.15 -7.40
N GLU A 84 17.95 12.33 -6.43
CA GLU A 84 18.14 10.91 -6.62
C GLU A 84 16.83 10.12 -6.45
N PRO A 85 16.62 9.04 -7.22
CA PRO A 85 15.48 8.17 -7.02
C PRO A 85 15.56 7.45 -5.68
N TRP A 86 14.41 7.16 -5.09
CA TRP A 86 14.34 6.29 -3.92
C TRP A 86 14.42 4.81 -4.32
N LYS A 87 14.87 4.01 -3.37
CA LYS A 87 14.81 2.56 -3.48
C LYS A 87 13.43 2.08 -3.02
N VAL A 88 12.65 1.57 -3.94
CA VAL A 88 11.36 0.92 -3.65
C VAL A 88 11.53 -0.56 -3.95
N LYS A 89 11.64 -1.37 -2.90
CA LYS A 89 11.81 -2.82 -3.03
C LYS A 89 10.49 -3.54 -3.14
N PHE A 90 9.48 -3.11 -2.38
CA PHE A 90 8.17 -3.73 -2.34
C PHE A 90 7.09 -2.75 -2.77
N PHE A 91 6.28 -3.17 -3.73
CA PHE A 91 5.17 -2.37 -4.21
C PHE A 91 3.89 -3.19 -4.24
N GLY A 92 2.94 -2.84 -3.38
CA GLY A 92 1.62 -3.43 -3.33
C GLY A 92 0.72 -2.89 -4.44
N VAL A 93 0.06 -3.78 -5.15
CA VAL A 93 -0.92 -3.45 -6.18
C VAL A 93 -2.32 -3.66 -5.64
N GLY A 94 -2.83 -2.67 -4.94
CA GLY A 94 -4.07 -2.72 -4.17
C GLY A 94 -3.89 -3.16 -2.72
N ASN A 95 -4.83 -2.77 -1.89
CA ASN A 95 -4.91 -3.13 -0.47
C ASN A 95 -6.38 -3.37 -0.10
N GLU A 96 -6.64 -4.48 0.59
CA GLU A 96 -8.00 -4.86 1.03
C GLU A 96 -9.08 -4.71 -0.06
N SER A 97 -8.72 -5.13 -1.27
CA SER A 97 -9.56 -4.90 -2.45
C SER A 97 -10.89 -5.65 -2.39
N TRP A 98 -11.00 -6.66 -1.54
CA TRP A 98 -12.24 -7.35 -1.17
C TRP A 98 -13.18 -6.51 -0.28
N GLY A 99 -12.65 -5.49 0.38
CA GLY A 99 -13.36 -4.61 1.32
C GLY A 99 -13.20 -3.13 0.96
N CYS A 100 -12.66 -2.33 1.87
CA CYS A 100 -12.51 -0.88 1.72
C CYS A 100 -11.68 -0.45 0.49
N GLY A 101 -10.81 -1.32 -0.03
CA GLY A 101 -10.02 -1.09 -1.24
C GLY A 101 -10.77 -1.30 -2.56
N GLY A 102 -12.10 -1.47 -2.54
CA GLY A 102 -12.88 -1.52 -3.78
C GLY A 102 -14.06 -2.49 -3.80
N ASN A 103 -14.27 -3.27 -2.74
CA ASN A 103 -15.35 -4.26 -2.62
C ASN A 103 -15.44 -5.20 -3.84
N MET A 104 -14.30 -5.72 -4.25
CA MET A 104 -14.12 -6.50 -5.47
C MET A 104 -14.36 -7.99 -5.24
N ARG A 105 -14.82 -8.68 -6.28
CA ARG A 105 -14.73 -10.14 -6.35
C ARG A 105 -13.29 -10.55 -6.69
N PRO A 106 -12.82 -11.74 -6.28
CA PRO A 106 -11.44 -12.17 -6.52
C PRO A 106 -11.07 -12.22 -7.98
N GLU A 107 -11.97 -12.64 -8.89
CA GLU A 107 -11.71 -12.67 -10.34
C GLU A 107 -11.48 -11.26 -10.90
N TYR A 108 -12.29 -10.30 -10.47
CA TYR A 108 -12.16 -8.93 -10.93
C TYR A 108 -10.87 -8.30 -10.42
N TYR A 109 -10.52 -8.55 -9.14
CA TYR A 109 -9.24 -8.11 -8.60
C TYR A 109 -8.06 -8.75 -9.36
N ALA A 110 -8.11 -10.05 -9.64
CA ALA A 110 -7.05 -10.74 -10.37
C ALA A 110 -6.83 -10.13 -11.76
N ASP A 111 -7.90 -9.78 -12.47
CA ASP A 111 -7.82 -9.11 -13.77
C ASP A 111 -7.26 -7.69 -13.66
N LEU A 112 -7.71 -6.91 -12.66
CA LEU A 112 -7.15 -5.58 -12.40
C LEU A 112 -5.69 -5.65 -11.99
N TYR A 113 -5.31 -6.58 -11.09
CA TYR A 113 -3.93 -6.79 -10.69
C TYR A 113 -3.03 -7.01 -11.90
N ARG A 114 -3.41 -7.93 -12.80
CA ARG A 114 -2.66 -8.21 -14.03
C ARG A 114 -2.48 -6.97 -14.89
N ARG A 115 -3.53 -6.17 -15.02
CA ARG A 115 -3.49 -4.92 -15.77
C ARG A 115 -2.58 -3.89 -15.13
N TYR A 116 -2.75 -3.60 -13.84
CA TYR A 116 -2.01 -2.56 -13.15
C TYR A 116 -0.52 -2.92 -12.99
N GLN A 117 -0.21 -4.14 -12.58
CA GLN A 117 1.17 -4.58 -12.42
C GLN A 117 1.98 -4.51 -13.73
N THR A 118 1.33 -4.62 -14.88
CA THR A 118 1.99 -4.50 -16.19
C THR A 118 2.67 -3.14 -16.37
N TYR A 119 2.12 -2.10 -15.78
CA TYR A 119 2.61 -0.73 -15.85
C TYR A 119 3.46 -0.31 -14.65
N VAL A 120 3.53 -1.14 -13.62
CA VAL A 120 4.50 -0.99 -12.53
C VAL A 120 5.85 -1.50 -13.04
N ARG A 121 6.69 -0.58 -13.50
CA ARG A 121 7.97 -0.89 -14.13
C ARG A 121 9.13 -0.70 -13.18
N GLN A 122 10.16 -1.49 -13.37
CA GLN A 122 11.44 -1.31 -12.69
C GLN A 122 12.27 -0.30 -13.49
N TYR A 123 12.52 0.89 -12.93
CA TYR A 123 13.31 1.95 -13.56
C TYR A 123 14.74 2.02 -13.02
N THR A 124 15.06 1.28 -11.97
CA THR A 124 16.39 1.17 -11.38
C THR A 124 16.97 -0.24 -11.56
N LYS A 125 18.21 -0.45 -11.17
CA LYS A 125 18.83 -1.79 -11.15
C LYS A 125 18.34 -2.65 -9.96
N GLU A 126 17.81 -2.01 -8.93
CA GLU A 126 17.28 -2.69 -7.75
C GLU A 126 15.96 -3.39 -8.11
N PRO A 127 15.74 -4.61 -7.62
CA PRO A 127 14.50 -5.33 -7.88
C PRO A 127 13.30 -4.63 -7.24
N LEU A 128 12.19 -4.57 -7.96
CA LEU A 128 10.91 -4.09 -7.46
C LEU A 128 9.96 -5.29 -7.43
N TYR A 129 9.66 -5.78 -6.23
CA TYR A 129 8.75 -6.89 -6.00
C TYR A 129 7.30 -6.42 -5.99
N LYS A 130 6.47 -7.02 -6.83
CA LYS A 130 5.05 -6.70 -6.97
C LYS A 130 4.25 -7.61 -6.07
N ILE A 131 3.59 -7.01 -5.08
CA ILE A 131 2.84 -7.72 -4.06
C ILE A 131 1.35 -7.60 -4.35
N ALA A 132 0.67 -8.72 -4.48
CA ALA A 132 -0.77 -8.76 -4.64
C ALA A 132 -1.49 -8.64 -3.28
N CYS A 133 -2.68 -8.05 -3.29
CA CYS A 133 -3.57 -8.07 -2.13
C CYS A 133 -4.09 -9.48 -1.91
N GLY A 134 -3.69 -10.09 -0.81
CA GLY A 134 -4.14 -11.42 -0.40
C GLY A 134 -5.49 -11.40 0.32
N PRO A 135 -5.88 -12.55 0.85
CA PRO A 135 -7.20 -12.76 1.42
C PRO A 135 -7.43 -12.01 2.74
N ASN A 136 -8.70 -11.84 3.08
CA ASN A 136 -9.11 -11.51 4.42
C ASN A 136 -9.14 -12.79 5.27
N ILE A 137 -8.25 -12.88 6.26
CA ILE A 137 -8.14 -14.01 7.19
C ILE A 137 -8.05 -15.35 6.44
N ASP A 138 -9.11 -16.13 6.42
CA ASP A 138 -9.22 -17.48 5.85
C ASP A 138 -10.07 -17.56 4.58
N ASP A 139 -10.15 -16.46 3.81
CA ASP A 139 -10.82 -16.49 2.50
C ASP A 139 -9.98 -17.27 1.46
N TYR A 140 -10.01 -18.59 1.58
CA TYR A 140 -9.31 -19.50 0.65
C TYR A 140 -9.77 -19.35 -0.79
N ASN A 141 -11.03 -18.96 -1.03
CA ASN A 141 -11.51 -18.72 -2.38
C ASN A 141 -10.79 -17.53 -3.04
N TRP A 142 -10.55 -16.45 -2.28
CA TRP A 142 -9.75 -15.33 -2.77
C TRP A 142 -8.34 -15.80 -3.17
N MET A 143 -7.72 -16.59 -2.33
CA MET A 143 -6.38 -17.13 -2.58
C MET A 143 -6.35 -18.03 -3.82
N ASP A 144 -7.27 -19.00 -3.91
CA ASP A 144 -7.33 -19.93 -5.03
C ASP A 144 -7.52 -19.23 -6.37
N VAL A 145 -8.45 -18.28 -6.45
CA VAL A 145 -8.73 -17.51 -7.66
C VAL A 145 -7.51 -16.67 -8.04
N LEU A 146 -6.92 -15.97 -7.07
CA LEU A 146 -5.75 -15.13 -7.30
C LEU A 146 -4.55 -15.95 -7.80
N MET A 147 -4.25 -17.08 -7.17
CA MET A 147 -3.19 -17.98 -7.57
C MET A 147 -3.43 -18.56 -8.97
N LYS A 148 -4.65 -18.92 -9.27
CA LYS A 148 -5.00 -19.47 -10.59
C LYS A 148 -4.84 -18.45 -11.73
N HIS A 149 -5.19 -17.20 -11.50
CA HIS A 149 -5.29 -16.21 -12.57
C HIS A 149 -4.14 -15.20 -12.61
N ALA A 150 -3.43 -14.97 -11.51
CA ALA A 150 -2.43 -13.91 -11.40
C ALA A 150 -1.07 -14.35 -10.89
N ALA A 151 -0.87 -15.57 -10.39
CA ALA A 151 0.40 -16.02 -9.82
C ALA A 151 1.65 -15.74 -10.68
N PRO A 152 1.65 -15.96 -12.01
CA PRO A 152 2.84 -15.67 -12.82
C PRO A 152 3.23 -14.20 -12.92
N PHE A 153 2.39 -13.30 -12.42
CA PHE A 153 2.57 -11.84 -12.52
C PHE A 153 2.90 -11.17 -11.19
N MET A 154 3.01 -11.95 -10.10
CA MET A 154 3.31 -11.42 -8.77
C MET A 154 4.56 -12.05 -8.18
N ASP A 155 5.23 -11.31 -7.31
CA ASP A 155 6.41 -11.77 -6.57
C ASP A 155 6.04 -12.16 -5.13
N GLY A 156 4.87 -11.76 -4.66
CA GLY A 156 4.37 -12.06 -3.33
C GLY A 156 2.91 -11.70 -3.13
N ILE A 157 2.39 -12.05 -1.97
CA ILE A 157 1.02 -11.79 -1.52
C ILE A 157 1.07 -11.23 -0.10
N SER A 158 0.29 -10.17 0.17
CA SER A 158 0.06 -9.68 1.52
C SER A 158 -1.05 -10.49 2.20
N LEU A 159 -0.81 -10.91 3.43
CA LEU A 159 -1.83 -11.58 4.26
C LEU A 159 -2.42 -10.57 5.24
N HIS A 160 -3.73 -10.62 5.43
CA HIS A 160 -4.45 -9.72 6.30
C HIS A 160 -5.08 -10.48 7.46
N HIS A 161 -4.63 -10.17 8.67
CA HIS A 161 -5.13 -10.77 9.90
C HIS A 161 -5.23 -9.73 11.00
N TYR A 162 -6.36 -9.73 11.70
CA TYR A 162 -6.58 -8.93 12.89
C TYR A 162 -6.73 -9.82 14.10
N ALA A 163 -5.84 -9.70 15.06
CA ALA A 163 -5.96 -10.31 16.37
C ALA A 163 -6.65 -9.31 17.30
N LEU A 164 -7.91 -9.53 17.60
CA LEU A 164 -8.74 -8.66 18.45
C LEU A 164 -9.12 -9.39 19.74
N ALA A 165 -9.11 -8.67 20.87
CA ALA A 165 -9.44 -9.27 22.16
C ALA A 165 -10.91 -9.72 22.26
N SER A 166 -11.83 -8.98 21.65
CA SER A 166 -13.25 -9.30 21.63
C SER A 166 -13.93 -8.88 20.34
N VAL A 167 -14.12 -7.57 20.15
CA VAL A 167 -14.77 -6.98 18.97
C VAL A 167 -14.00 -5.76 18.50
N TRP A 168 -14.21 -5.38 17.25
CA TRP A 168 -13.54 -4.23 16.63
C TRP A 168 -13.75 -2.91 17.38
N GLU A 169 -14.89 -2.76 18.04
CA GLU A 169 -15.28 -1.57 18.79
C GLU A 169 -14.64 -1.49 20.19
N ASP A 170 -14.04 -2.59 20.67
CA ASP A 170 -13.36 -2.60 21.97
C ASP A 170 -12.04 -1.82 21.92
N LYS A 171 -12.10 -0.56 22.28
CA LYS A 171 -10.99 0.40 22.27
C LYS A 171 -10.33 0.59 23.63
N ARG A 172 -10.43 -0.40 24.54
CA ARG A 172 -9.73 -0.34 25.82
C ARG A 172 -8.25 -0.03 25.66
N PRO A 173 -7.62 0.70 26.60
CA PRO A 173 -6.17 0.87 26.61
C PRO A 173 -5.46 -0.49 26.67
N ALA A 174 -4.28 -0.61 26.08
CA ALA A 174 -3.51 -1.86 26.06
C ALA A 174 -3.34 -2.47 27.46
N LEU A 175 -3.12 -1.67 28.50
CA LEU A 175 -3.02 -2.14 29.88
C LEU A 175 -4.36 -2.59 30.50
N GLY A 176 -5.49 -2.37 29.84
CA GLY A 176 -6.81 -2.82 30.26
C GLY A 176 -7.13 -4.25 29.88
N PHE A 177 -6.24 -4.96 29.17
CA PHE A 177 -6.44 -6.34 28.76
C PHE A 177 -5.76 -7.29 29.76
N PRO A 178 -6.47 -8.29 30.31
CA PRO A 178 -5.87 -9.33 31.13
C PRO A 178 -4.82 -10.14 30.35
N GLU A 179 -3.81 -10.65 31.03
CA GLU A 179 -2.74 -11.45 30.43
C GLU A 179 -3.29 -12.60 29.55
N LYS A 180 -4.34 -13.28 30.04
CA LYS A 180 -5.00 -14.36 29.29
C LYS A 180 -5.53 -13.92 27.93
N GLU A 181 -6.05 -12.69 27.81
CA GLU A 181 -6.51 -12.15 26.54
C GLU A 181 -5.33 -11.91 25.59
N TRP A 182 -4.20 -11.40 26.08
CA TRP A 182 -2.99 -11.24 25.29
C TRP A 182 -2.52 -12.57 24.71
N PHE A 183 -2.43 -13.62 25.51
CA PHE A 183 -2.06 -14.95 25.02
C PHE A 183 -3.04 -15.50 24.00
N SER A 184 -4.34 -15.24 24.14
CA SER A 184 -5.34 -15.67 23.16
C SER A 184 -5.18 -14.97 21.82
N LEU A 185 -4.70 -13.72 21.79
CA LEU A 185 -4.40 -13.01 20.55
C LEU A 185 -3.19 -13.63 19.82
N ILE A 186 -2.15 -14.01 20.58
CA ILE A 186 -0.98 -14.71 20.03
C ILE A 186 -1.41 -16.08 19.46
N ASP A 187 -2.18 -16.84 20.20
CA ASP A 187 -2.72 -18.13 19.75
C ASP A 187 -3.57 -18.01 18.49
N SER A 188 -4.36 -16.93 18.38
CA SER A 188 -5.13 -16.65 17.17
C SER A 188 -4.22 -16.41 15.96
N ALA A 189 -3.16 -15.63 16.12
CA ALA A 189 -2.20 -15.36 15.06
C ALA A 189 -1.41 -16.61 14.61
N LEU A 190 -1.16 -17.55 15.54
CA LEU A 190 -0.43 -18.79 15.24
C LEU A 190 -1.31 -19.86 14.54
N LYS A 191 -2.61 -19.68 14.47
CA LYS A 191 -3.56 -20.62 13.84
C LYS A 191 -3.91 -20.27 12.39
N MET A 192 -3.35 -19.20 11.87
CA MET A 192 -3.40 -18.84 10.44
C MET A 192 -2.51 -19.75 9.61
#